data_5ff7483170f640c43258eff0cdc5f9e6
#
_entry.id   5ff7483170f640c43258eff0cdc5f9e6
#
_cell.length_a   1.000
_cell.length_b   1.000
_cell.length_c   1.000
_cell.angle_alpha   90.00
_cell.angle_beta   90.00
_cell.angle_gamma   90.00
#
_symmetry.space_group_name_H-M   'P 1'
#
loop_
_entity.id
_entity.type
_entity.pdbx_description
1 polymer ?
#
loop_
_entity_poly.entity_id
_entity_poly.type
_entity_poly.pdbx_seq_one_letter_code
_entity_poly.pdbx_strand_id
1 'polypeptide(L)'
;MSEINWQFQTEQSLVENHGLKLDEFAKIVEGLGREPNLTELGIFSAMWNEHCSYKSSKFWLKKLPTTGERVVQGPGENAGVIDIDDGDVAVFKMESHNHPSFLEPYQGAATGVGGILSCLLYTSPSPRDRSLSRMPSSA
;
A
#
# COMPACT_ATOMS: atom_id res chain seq x y z
N MET A 1 9.93 -2.80 -28.57
CA MET A 1 10.66 -2.96 -27.31
C MET A 1 12.12 -2.80 -27.66
N SER A 2 12.76 -1.71 -27.27
CA SER A 2 14.20 -1.53 -27.46
C SER A 2 14.91 -2.54 -26.58
N GLU A 3 15.74 -3.39 -27.16
CA GLU A 3 16.62 -4.28 -26.41
C GLU A 3 17.52 -3.40 -25.52
N ILE A 4 17.39 -3.55 -24.22
CA ILE A 4 18.28 -2.89 -23.27
C ILE A 4 19.60 -3.63 -23.35
N ASN A 5 20.64 -2.96 -23.85
CA ASN A 5 21.97 -3.51 -23.86
C ASN A 5 22.48 -3.62 -22.40
N TRP A 6 22.48 -4.85 -21.87
CA TRP A 6 22.88 -5.09 -20.48
C TRP A 6 24.38 -4.86 -20.29
N GLN A 7 24.74 -3.84 -19.54
CA GLN A 7 26.13 -3.43 -19.31
C GLN A 7 26.56 -3.51 -17.84
N PHE A 8 25.71 -4.10 -16.99
CA PHE A 8 25.94 -4.16 -15.56
C PHE A 8 26.70 -5.44 -15.16
N GLN A 9 27.42 -5.39 -14.04
CA GLN A 9 28.13 -6.54 -13.45
C GLN A 9 27.16 -7.51 -12.78
N THR A 10 26.06 -6.99 -12.22
CA THR A 10 24.99 -7.81 -11.65
C THR A 10 24.36 -8.68 -12.73
N GLU A 11 24.24 -9.98 -12.50
CA GLU A 11 23.61 -10.89 -13.45
C GLU A 11 22.13 -10.53 -13.67
N GLN A 12 21.73 -10.50 -14.95
CA GLN A 12 20.35 -10.21 -15.33
C GLN A 12 19.36 -11.17 -14.67
N SER A 13 19.68 -12.46 -14.60
CA SER A 13 18.88 -13.49 -13.95
C SER A 13 18.62 -13.20 -12.46
N LEU A 14 19.59 -12.63 -11.78
CA LEU A 14 19.46 -12.24 -10.38
C LEU A 14 18.44 -11.09 -10.23
N VAL A 15 18.46 -10.12 -11.12
CA VAL A 15 17.52 -9.00 -11.14
C VAL A 15 16.09 -9.48 -11.41
N GLU A 16 15.93 -10.34 -12.41
CA GLU A 16 14.63 -10.92 -12.78
C GLU A 16 14.07 -11.81 -11.66
N ASN A 17 14.91 -12.59 -10.98
CA ASN A 17 14.53 -13.41 -9.83
C ASN A 17 14.06 -12.56 -8.62
N HIS A 18 14.50 -11.31 -8.54
CA HIS A 18 14.00 -10.33 -7.58
C HIS A 18 12.73 -9.61 -8.06
N GLY A 19 12.15 -10.02 -9.19
CA GLY A 19 10.91 -9.45 -9.71
C GLY A 19 11.05 -8.02 -10.26
N LEU A 20 12.28 -7.57 -10.49
CA LEU A 20 12.57 -6.28 -11.10
C LEU A 20 12.70 -6.42 -12.62
N LYS A 21 12.22 -5.40 -13.34
CA LYS A 21 12.45 -5.29 -14.76
C LYS A 21 13.83 -4.67 -15.03
N LEU A 22 14.37 -4.90 -16.21
CA LEU A 22 15.69 -4.39 -16.58
C LEU A 22 15.77 -2.85 -16.60
N ASP A 23 14.70 -2.21 -17.03
CA ASP A 23 14.58 -0.75 -17.01
C ASP A 23 14.43 -0.18 -15.58
N GLU A 24 13.85 -0.95 -14.67
CA GLU A 24 13.77 -0.60 -13.25
C GLU A 24 15.15 -0.70 -12.59
N PHE A 25 15.91 -1.74 -12.90
CA PHE A 25 17.28 -1.88 -12.42
C PHE A 25 18.19 -0.74 -12.92
N ALA A 26 18.09 -0.37 -14.19
CA ALA A 26 18.83 0.77 -14.73
C ALA A 26 18.54 2.08 -13.96
N LYS A 27 17.29 2.32 -13.59
CA LYS A 27 16.91 3.48 -12.76
C LYS A 27 17.46 3.41 -11.33
N ILE A 28 17.57 2.20 -10.77
CA ILE A 28 18.18 2.01 -9.45
C ILE A 28 19.67 2.40 -9.52
N VAL A 29 20.38 1.91 -10.54
CA VAL A 29 21.80 2.23 -10.74
C VAL A 29 22.00 3.73 -10.96
N GLU A 30 21.16 4.34 -11.79
CA GLU A 30 21.18 5.79 -12.02
C GLU A 30 20.97 6.58 -10.72
N GLY A 31 19.98 6.19 -9.92
CA GLY A 31 19.67 6.85 -8.65
C GLY A 31 20.73 6.68 -7.56
N LEU A 32 21.39 5.53 -7.53
CA LEU A 32 22.48 5.24 -6.58
C LEU A 32 23.84 5.78 -7.05
N GLY A 33 24.02 6.00 -8.36
CA GLY A 33 25.32 6.29 -8.97
C GLY A 33 26.27 5.08 -9.01
N ARG A 34 25.78 3.89 -8.66
CA ARG A 34 26.49 2.61 -8.66
C ARG A 34 25.51 1.45 -8.71
N GLU A 35 26.00 0.24 -8.95
CA GLU A 35 25.18 -0.96 -8.81
C GLU A 35 24.81 -1.23 -7.34
N PRO A 36 23.57 -1.68 -7.07
CA PRO A 36 23.15 -2.07 -5.74
C PRO A 36 23.85 -3.36 -5.28
N ASN A 37 24.14 -3.48 -4.00
CA ASN A 37 24.49 -4.78 -3.42
C ASN A 37 23.22 -5.66 -3.27
N LEU A 38 23.41 -6.93 -2.89
CA LEU A 38 22.30 -7.90 -2.81
C LEU A 38 21.19 -7.46 -1.81
N THR A 39 21.56 -6.87 -0.69
CA THR A 39 20.60 -6.36 0.29
C THR A 39 19.80 -5.18 -0.26
N GLU A 40 20.48 -4.24 -0.88
CA GLU A 40 19.84 -3.10 -1.55
C GLU A 40 18.92 -3.55 -2.69
N LEU A 41 19.36 -4.53 -3.48
CA LEU A 41 18.54 -5.12 -4.54
C LEU A 41 17.25 -5.71 -3.96
N GLY A 42 17.33 -6.43 -2.84
CA GLY A 42 16.16 -6.95 -2.13
C GLY A 42 15.23 -5.86 -1.61
N ILE A 43 15.76 -4.77 -1.08
CA ILE A 43 14.98 -3.60 -0.64
C ILE A 43 14.26 -2.96 -1.83
N PHE A 44 14.95 -2.70 -2.94
CA PHE A 44 14.34 -2.15 -4.13
C PHE A 44 13.28 -3.09 -4.73
N SER A 45 13.53 -4.40 -4.74
CA SER A 45 12.55 -5.41 -5.12
C SER A 45 11.26 -5.29 -4.30
N ALA A 46 11.37 -5.19 -2.99
CA ALA A 46 10.22 -5.02 -2.10
C ALA A 46 9.49 -3.70 -2.33
N MET A 47 10.21 -2.60 -2.45
CA MET A 47 9.63 -1.27 -2.66
C MET A 47 9.01 -1.08 -4.04
N TRP A 48 9.55 -1.75 -5.07
CA TRP A 48 9.08 -1.63 -6.45
C TRP A 48 8.06 -2.69 -6.86
N ASN A 49 7.67 -3.57 -5.94
CA ASN A 49 6.58 -4.49 -6.20
C ASN A 49 5.24 -3.74 -6.29
N GLU A 50 4.22 -4.40 -6.81
CA GLU A 50 2.90 -3.79 -7.01
C GLU A 50 2.23 -3.35 -5.70
N HIS A 51 2.47 -4.07 -4.59
CA HIS A 51 1.90 -3.74 -3.28
C HIS A 51 2.38 -2.39 -2.74
N CYS A 52 3.66 -2.06 -2.94
CA CYS A 52 4.23 -0.82 -2.42
C CYS A 52 4.14 0.32 -3.44
N SER A 53 4.44 0.04 -4.69
CA SER A 53 4.59 1.08 -5.72
C SER A 53 3.31 1.41 -6.47
N TYR A 54 2.35 0.49 -6.51
CA TYR A 54 1.15 0.60 -7.37
C TYR A 54 1.49 0.88 -8.84
N LYS A 55 2.67 0.43 -9.29
CA LYS A 55 3.25 0.80 -10.60
C LYS A 55 2.35 0.47 -11.79
N SER A 56 1.58 -0.60 -11.70
CA SER A 56 0.65 -1.01 -12.74
C SER A 56 -0.79 -0.57 -12.44
N SER A 57 -1.23 -0.67 -11.19
CA SER A 57 -2.62 -0.39 -10.79
C SER A 57 -2.92 1.09 -10.62
N LYS A 58 -1.92 1.93 -10.33
CA LYS A 58 -2.12 3.38 -10.12
C LYS A 58 -2.85 4.08 -11.28
N PHE A 59 -2.57 3.66 -12.51
CA PHE A 59 -3.25 4.19 -13.69
C PHE A 59 -4.75 3.90 -13.68
N TRP A 60 -5.14 2.70 -13.24
CA TRP A 60 -6.52 2.27 -13.17
C TRP A 60 -7.23 2.87 -11.96
N LEU A 61 -6.55 2.91 -10.80
CA LEU A 61 -7.09 3.51 -9.59
C LEU A 61 -7.48 4.98 -9.80
N LYS A 62 -6.68 5.72 -10.57
CA LYS A 62 -6.99 7.12 -10.93
C LYS A 62 -8.25 7.31 -11.78
N LYS A 63 -8.78 6.25 -12.39
CA LYS A 63 -9.99 6.28 -13.18
C LYS A 63 -11.27 6.02 -12.38
N LEU A 64 -11.11 5.57 -11.13
CA LEU A 64 -12.25 5.36 -10.26
C LEU A 64 -12.88 6.70 -9.86
N PRO A 65 -14.21 6.79 -9.77
CA PRO A 65 -14.87 7.98 -9.29
C PRO A 65 -14.55 8.16 -7.79
N THR A 66 -13.89 9.25 -7.47
CA THR A 66 -13.42 9.55 -6.10
C THR A 66 -13.97 10.85 -5.55
N THR A 67 -14.80 11.52 -6.34
CA THR A 67 -15.45 12.80 -6.00
C THR A 67 -16.93 12.73 -6.28
N GLY A 68 -17.73 13.46 -5.53
CA GLY A 68 -19.19 13.56 -5.68
C GLY A 68 -19.80 14.30 -4.49
N GLU A 69 -21.05 14.71 -4.60
CA GLU A 69 -21.75 15.47 -3.54
C GLU A 69 -21.76 14.75 -2.18
N ARG A 70 -21.80 13.41 -2.21
CA ARG A 70 -21.84 12.58 -1.01
C ARG A 70 -20.46 12.18 -0.49
N VAL A 71 -19.37 12.51 -1.18
CA VAL A 71 -18.02 12.18 -0.75
C VAL A 71 -17.54 13.21 0.27
N VAL A 72 -17.49 12.80 1.53
CA VAL A 72 -16.97 13.61 2.63
C VAL A 72 -15.45 13.52 2.67
N GLN A 73 -14.90 12.31 2.47
CA GLN A 73 -13.46 12.05 2.47
C GLN A 73 -13.11 11.07 1.37
N GLY A 74 -12.30 11.53 0.42
CA GLY A 74 -11.80 10.74 -0.71
C GLY A 74 -10.43 10.13 -0.45
N PRO A 75 -9.74 9.66 -1.53
CA PRO A 75 -8.41 9.07 -1.44
C PRO A 75 -7.36 10.03 -0.88
N GLY A 76 -6.40 9.48 -0.16
CA GLY A 76 -5.32 10.20 0.52
C GLY A 76 -5.35 10.00 2.03
N GLU A 77 -6.46 9.50 2.53
CA GLU A 77 -6.67 9.13 3.94
C GLU A 77 -6.84 7.61 4.08
N ASN A 78 -6.83 7.14 5.33
CA ASN A 78 -6.86 5.71 5.61
C ASN A 78 -8.23 5.06 5.39
N ALA A 79 -9.30 5.85 5.30
CA ALA A 79 -10.66 5.38 5.07
C ALA A 79 -11.41 6.31 4.13
N GLY A 80 -12.37 5.78 3.40
CA GLY A 80 -13.36 6.56 2.67
C GLY A 80 -14.52 6.93 3.60
N VAL A 81 -15.09 8.12 3.42
CA VAL A 81 -16.27 8.59 4.14
C VAL A 81 -17.29 9.13 3.15
N ILE A 82 -18.49 8.60 3.22
CA ILE A 82 -19.62 9.06 2.40
C ILE A 82 -20.79 9.46 3.29
N ASP A 83 -21.48 10.51 2.88
CA ASP A 83 -22.74 10.95 3.49
C ASP A 83 -23.86 9.98 3.07
N ILE A 84 -24.63 9.51 4.05
CA ILE A 84 -25.76 8.60 3.87
C ILE A 84 -27.10 9.23 4.27
N ASP A 85 -27.15 10.55 4.33
CA ASP A 85 -28.29 11.40 4.75
C ASP A 85 -28.52 11.41 6.27
N ASP A 86 -29.45 12.21 6.73
CA ASP A 86 -29.86 12.37 8.14
C ASP A 86 -28.74 12.82 9.11
N GLY A 87 -27.61 13.32 8.59
CA GLY A 87 -26.43 13.69 9.35
C GLY A 87 -25.51 12.52 9.70
N ASP A 88 -25.78 11.37 9.14
CA ASP A 88 -24.96 10.16 9.29
C ASP A 88 -23.97 9.99 8.14
N VAL A 89 -22.87 9.32 8.43
CA VAL A 89 -21.84 8.98 7.45
C VAL A 89 -21.49 7.50 7.52
N ALA A 90 -21.19 6.90 6.36
CA ALA A 90 -20.59 5.59 6.28
C ALA A 90 -19.08 5.72 6.12
N VAL A 91 -18.34 5.13 7.04
CA VAL A 91 -16.87 5.04 6.99
C VAL A 91 -16.49 3.64 6.58
N PHE A 92 -15.67 3.51 5.54
CA PHE A 92 -15.33 2.20 5.00
C PHE A 92 -13.87 2.14 4.54
N LYS A 93 -13.36 0.91 4.56
CA LYS A 93 -12.06 0.55 4.02
C LYS A 93 -12.14 -0.85 3.42
N MET A 94 -11.34 -1.10 2.40
CA MET A 94 -11.19 -2.42 1.81
C MET A 94 -9.71 -2.78 1.82
N GLU A 95 -9.40 -3.95 2.33
CA GLU A 95 -8.05 -4.51 2.36
C GLU A 95 -8.04 -5.93 1.80
N SER A 96 -6.94 -6.30 1.15
CA SER A 96 -6.69 -7.66 0.68
C SER A 96 -5.68 -8.34 1.60
N HIS A 97 -6.06 -9.50 2.12
CA HIS A 97 -5.18 -10.38 2.90
C HIS A 97 -5.10 -11.75 2.22
N ASN A 98 -4.74 -11.77 0.93
CA ASN A 98 -4.83 -12.94 0.07
C ASN A 98 -4.04 -14.14 0.60
N HIS A 99 -2.74 -14.01 0.83
CA HIS A 99 -1.91 -15.12 1.29
C HIS A 99 -2.26 -15.63 2.68
N PRO A 100 -2.41 -14.79 3.72
CA PRO A 100 -2.88 -15.25 5.02
C PRO A 100 -4.24 -15.95 4.94
N SER A 101 -5.19 -15.38 4.19
CA SER A 101 -6.54 -15.93 4.07
C SER A 101 -6.60 -17.24 3.27
N PHE A 102 -5.68 -17.45 2.34
CA PHE A 102 -5.58 -18.69 1.59
C PHE A 102 -5.07 -19.86 2.46
N LEU A 103 -4.10 -19.59 3.32
CA LEU A 103 -3.50 -20.60 4.20
C LEU A 103 -4.33 -20.81 5.47
N GLU A 104 -4.74 -19.73 6.13
CA GLU A 104 -5.48 -19.72 7.39
C GLU A 104 -6.62 -18.68 7.32
N PRO A 105 -7.79 -19.04 6.77
CA PRO A 105 -8.88 -18.08 6.50
C PRO A 105 -9.32 -17.30 7.73
N TYR A 106 -9.39 -17.94 8.90
CA TYR A 106 -9.76 -17.27 10.15
C TYR A 106 -8.75 -16.21 10.55
N GLN A 107 -7.47 -16.52 10.50
CA GLN A 107 -6.39 -15.58 10.85
C GLN A 107 -6.27 -14.44 9.83
N GLY A 108 -6.49 -14.74 8.57
CA GLY A 108 -6.54 -13.72 7.51
C GLY A 108 -7.69 -12.74 7.73
N ALA A 109 -8.88 -13.22 8.05
CA ALA A 109 -10.03 -12.38 8.39
C ALA A 109 -9.79 -11.56 9.66
N ALA A 110 -9.22 -12.16 10.70
CA ALA A 110 -8.88 -11.48 11.95
C ALA A 110 -7.87 -10.34 11.72
N THR A 111 -6.87 -10.56 10.87
CA THR A 111 -5.89 -9.54 10.49
C THR A 111 -6.55 -8.38 9.74
N GLY A 112 -7.46 -8.69 8.80
CA GLY A 112 -8.22 -7.68 8.06
C GLY A 112 -9.06 -6.80 8.99
N VAL A 113 -9.85 -7.43 9.85
CA VAL A 113 -10.67 -6.71 10.85
C VAL A 113 -9.79 -5.90 11.80
N GLY A 114 -8.70 -6.48 12.31
CA GLY A 114 -7.77 -5.79 13.19
C GLY A 114 -7.13 -4.57 12.54
N GLY A 115 -6.71 -4.69 11.27
CA GLY A 115 -6.17 -3.58 10.49
C GLY A 115 -7.17 -2.44 10.29
N ILE A 116 -8.42 -2.77 9.95
CA ILE A 116 -9.49 -1.78 9.78
C ILE A 116 -9.79 -1.08 11.11
N LEU A 117 -9.98 -1.84 12.19
CA LEU A 117 -10.27 -1.27 13.51
C LEU A 117 -9.14 -0.38 14.01
N SER A 118 -7.89 -0.83 13.88
CA SER A 118 -6.72 -0.05 14.29
C SER A 118 -6.64 1.26 13.50
N CYS A 119 -6.81 1.21 12.20
CA CYS A 119 -6.73 2.37 11.34
C CYS A 119 -7.85 3.38 11.60
N LEU A 120 -9.09 2.92 11.73
CA LEU A 120 -10.24 3.78 11.98
C LEU A 120 -10.23 4.37 13.40
N LEU A 121 -9.82 3.60 14.40
CA LEU A 121 -9.74 4.06 15.77
C LEU A 121 -8.65 5.12 15.99
N TYR A 122 -7.55 5.03 15.25
CA TYR A 122 -6.47 6.02 15.35
C TYR A 122 -6.71 7.30 14.54
N THR A 123 -7.51 7.23 13.48
CA THR A 123 -7.67 8.34 12.53
C THR A 123 -9.03 9.03 12.59
N SER A 124 -10.05 8.37 13.13
CA SER A 124 -11.39 8.95 13.29
C SER A 124 -11.76 9.00 14.76
N PRO A 125 -11.95 10.20 15.35
CA PRO A 125 -12.42 10.31 16.71
C PRO A 125 -13.84 9.71 16.80
N SER A 126 -13.93 8.55 17.43
CA SER A 126 -15.19 7.89 17.73
C SER A 126 -15.73 8.37 19.08
N PRO A 127 -17.05 8.50 19.28
CA PRO A 127 -17.61 8.75 20.60
C PRO A 127 -17.17 7.70 21.64
N ARG A 128 -16.82 6.50 21.22
CA ARG A 128 -16.21 5.46 22.07
C ARG A 128 -14.79 5.80 22.50
N ASP A 129 -14.01 6.44 21.66
CA ASP A 129 -12.61 6.77 21.95
C ASP A 129 -12.52 7.79 23.09
N ARG A 130 -13.49 8.68 23.18
CA ARG A 130 -13.57 9.65 24.29
C ARG A 130 -13.79 8.99 25.65
N SER A 131 -14.38 7.79 25.70
CA SER A 131 -14.61 7.07 26.94
C SER A 131 -13.49 6.09 27.31
N LEU A 132 -12.71 5.63 26.30
CA LEU A 132 -11.66 4.63 26.48
C LEU A 132 -10.24 5.19 26.34
N SER A 133 -10.05 6.28 25.63
CA SER A 133 -8.73 6.89 25.44
C SER A 133 -8.39 7.87 26.56
N ARG A 134 -8.41 7.42 27.78
CA ARG A 134 -7.64 8.02 28.87
C ARG A 134 -6.25 7.36 28.96
N MET A 135 -5.69 6.98 27.87
CA MET A 135 -4.25 6.76 27.82
C MET A 135 -3.58 8.12 27.74
N PRO A 136 -2.73 8.47 28.69
CA PRO A 136 -1.98 9.73 28.61
C PRO A 136 -1.13 9.69 27.33
N SER A 137 -1.27 10.69 26.50
CA SER A 137 -0.32 10.99 25.43
C SER A 137 0.97 11.46 26.08
N SER A 138 1.70 10.57 26.67
CA SER A 138 3.00 10.87 27.24
C SER A 138 3.87 9.64 27.21
N ALA A 139 4.52 9.48 26.13
CA ALA A 139 5.91 9.05 26.08
C ALA A 139 6.48 9.42 24.74
#